data_23b7996925dde55be07988de70fd1136
#
_entry.id   23b7996925dde55be07988de70fd1136
#
_cell.length_a   1.000
_cell.length_b   1.000
_cell.length_c   1.000
_cell.angle_alpha   90.00
_cell.angle_beta   90.00
_cell.angle_gamma   90.00
#
_symmetry.space_group_name_H-M   'P 1'
#
loop_
_entity.id
_entity.type
_entity.pdbx_description
1 polymer ?
#
loop_
_entity_poly.entity_id
_entity_poly.type
_entity_poly.pdbx_seq_one_letter_code
_entity_poly.pdbx_strand_id
1 'polypeptide(L)'
;MVTLYCAIVGVAGSAFPVDIDESRSVGHLKEGIKEKNLNTITCDAKDLQLFLAKTEGGAWLNGAGAAALTLDGDGHLQGFEQMDPTLWINNDKHFGKNFGPAEGEVHVLVVVPEGAVGSASETSRMDRLVDKVDKLYEHSVLSKRTRYVHSEMSSTKGNNLMKELKIRVTPVDAVPFTGGSPTPAEEFEWIRGRTEEQQSGRYREYVEANIGDVLRNNKLCVLGVEKGANILSVEVPGRDIDLVGRTDMIVLSAIVQKFPHYLHHLPGVRMLIEVKREVRSASEFQALSELIALDLIVDEPVMALLTNLTNHWEFLWVSSKSDNRAIIATTTLITPGEAFEVIRTLLAQSSTADTDIMLPCLAEPVKRRKLNQMLPFICEASGDGIRESIERYYDIASCLGPDFDMARAVARQVTRSIPTMSYFS
;
A
#
# COMPACT_ATOMS: atom_id res chain seq x y z
N MET A 1 -40.75 -5.54 6.47
CA MET A 1 -39.71 -4.49 6.61
C MET A 1 -40.23 -3.25 5.90
N VAL A 2 -40.25 -2.09 6.57
CA VAL A 2 -40.74 -0.82 6.05
C VAL A 2 -39.65 0.25 6.21
N THR A 3 -39.54 1.14 5.23
CA THR A 3 -38.66 2.31 5.30
C THR A 3 -39.43 3.50 5.79
N LEU A 4 -39.08 4.04 6.96
CA LEU A 4 -39.72 5.23 7.54
C LEU A 4 -38.78 6.43 7.35
N TYR A 5 -39.31 7.53 6.81
CA TYR A 5 -38.56 8.78 6.72
C TYR A 5 -38.76 9.58 8.01
N CYS A 6 -37.64 9.85 8.69
CA CYS A 6 -37.59 10.55 9.96
C CYS A 6 -36.98 11.94 9.77
N ALA A 7 -37.43 12.95 10.51
CA ALA A 7 -36.86 14.30 10.54
C ALA A 7 -36.66 14.79 11.97
N ILE A 8 -35.47 15.38 12.26
CA ILE A 8 -35.19 15.98 13.58
C ILE A 8 -35.76 17.39 13.61
N VAL A 9 -36.63 17.67 14.54
CA VAL A 9 -37.29 18.99 14.69
C VAL A 9 -36.23 20.03 15.05
N GLY A 10 -36.26 21.18 14.38
CA GLY A 10 -35.36 22.29 14.60
C GLY A 10 -34.00 22.14 13.83
N VAL A 11 -33.80 21.07 13.07
CA VAL A 11 -32.60 20.84 12.26
C VAL A 11 -32.96 20.86 10.77
N ALA A 12 -32.49 21.87 10.04
CA ALA A 12 -32.79 22.01 8.62
C ALA A 12 -32.18 20.89 7.77
N GLY A 13 -32.97 20.35 6.81
CA GLY A 13 -32.51 19.32 5.88
C GLY A 13 -32.28 17.94 6.50
N SER A 14 -32.89 17.65 7.63
CA SER A 14 -32.64 16.45 8.45
C SER A 14 -33.47 15.22 8.09
N ALA A 15 -34.25 15.22 7.01
CA ALA A 15 -35.04 14.04 6.64
C ALA A 15 -34.13 12.89 6.17
N PHE A 16 -34.25 11.72 6.81
CA PHE A 16 -33.41 10.52 6.55
C PHE A 16 -34.22 9.23 6.66
N PRO A 17 -33.91 8.19 5.90
CA PRO A 17 -34.61 6.91 5.94
C PRO A 17 -34.09 6.01 7.07
N VAL A 18 -35.04 5.30 7.73
CA VAL A 18 -34.77 4.23 8.70
C VAL A 18 -35.53 2.98 8.28
N ASP A 19 -34.81 1.90 8.06
CA ASP A 19 -35.40 0.60 7.73
C ASP A 19 -35.66 -0.17 9.02
N ILE A 20 -36.92 -0.58 9.22
CA ILE A 20 -37.33 -1.33 10.40
C ILE A 20 -38.32 -2.42 10.05
N ASP A 21 -38.30 -3.51 10.82
CA ASP A 21 -39.34 -4.52 10.72
C ASP A 21 -40.59 -4.04 11.40
N GLU A 22 -41.75 -4.20 10.73
CA GLU A 22 -43.06 -3.73 11.21
C GLU A 22 -43.47 -4.36 12.54
N SER A 23 -42.92 -5.53 12.87
CA SER A 23 -43.16 -6.21 14.15
C SER A 23 -42.30 -5.70 15.31
N ARG A 24 -41.35 -4.82 15.04
CA ARG A 24 -40.50 -4.18 16.07
C ARG A 24 -41.25 -3.05 16.77
N SER A 25 -40.84 -2.75 18.00
CA SER A 25 -41.38 -1.66 18.77
C SER A 25 -40.82 -0.30 18.36
N VAL A 26 -41.52 0.77 18.73
CA VAL A 26 -41.00 2.15 18.58
C VAL A 26 -39.72 2.37 19.35
N GLY A 27 -39.44 1.60 20.42
CA GLY A 27 -38.15 1.60 21.12
C GLY A 27 -37.00 1.22 20.21
N HIS A 28 -37.14 0.17 19.37
CA HIS A 28 -36.13 -0.21 18.38
C HIS A 28 -35.99 0.83 17.27
N LEU A 29 -37.07 1.55 16.91
CA LEU A 29 -36.98 2.66 15.97
C LEU A 29 -36.10 3.79 16.53
N LYS A 30 -36.22 4.12 17.82
CA LYS A 30 -35.36 5.11 18.49
C LYS A 30 -33.86 4.71 18.39
N GLU A 31 -33.55 3.43 18.57
CA GLU A 31 -32.15 2.90 18.39
C GLU A 31 -31.70 3.11 16.98
N GLY A 32 -32.46 2.70 15.96
CA GLY A 32 -32.11 2.88 14.55
C GLY A 32 -31.98 4.35 14.14
N ILE A 33 -32.78 5.25 14.69
CA ILE A 33 -32.67 6.69 14.48
C ILE A 33 -31.35 7.21 15.06
N LYS A 34 -30.98 6.80 16.27
CA LYS A 34 -29.73 7.20 16.91
C LYS A 34 -28.53 6.66 16.14
N GLU A 35 -28.51 5.38 15.75
CA GLU A 35 -27.42 4.79 14.96
C GLU A 35 -27.14 5.56 13.67
N LYS A 36 -28.18 6.01 12.99
CA LYS A 36 -28.03 6.81 11.75
C LYS A 36 -27.62 8.27 11.99
N ASN A 37 -27.70 8.77 13.23
CA ASN A 37 -27.48 10.17 13.58
C ASN A 37 -26.58 10.36 14.80
N LEU A 38 -25.58 9.53 14.99
CA LEU A 38 -24.66 9.56 16.15
C LEU A 38 -24.00 10.93 16.39
N ASN A 39 -23.76 11.69 15.31
CA ASN A 39 -23.14 13.00 15.39
C ASN A 39 -24.13 14.13 15.72
N THR A 40 -25.41 13.94 15.49
CA THR A 40 -26.44 14.95 15.69
C THR A 40 -27.21 14.72 17.00
N ILE A 41 -27.32 13.45 17.43
CA ILE A 41 -28.04 13.03 18.64
C ILE A 41 -27.03 12.54 19.66
N THR A 42 -26.78 13.28 20.69
CA THR A 42 -25.81 12.96 21.75
C THR A 42 -26.41 12.25 22.96
N CYS A 43 -27.75 12.32 23.17
CA CYS A 43 -28.43 11.61 24.24
C CYS A 43 -28.65 10.13 23.99
N ASP A 44 -29.04 9.36 24.98
CA ASP A 44 -29.43 7.95 24.79
C ASP A 44 -30.69 7.82 23.93
N ALA A 45 -30.81 6.71 23.17
CA ALA A 45 -31.96 6.46 22.30
C ALA A 45 -33.29 6.46 23.06
N LYS A 46 -33.29 6.03 24.32
CA LYS A 46 -34.49 6.02 25.19
C LYS A 46 -35.05 7.42 25.43
N ASP A 47 -34.19 8.46 25.41
CA ASP A 47 -34.53 9.83 25.74
C ASP A 47 -35.12 10.59 24.54
N LEU A 48 -35.07 10.03 23.35
CA LEU A 48 -35.71 10.59 22.16
C LEU A 48 -37.21 10.54 22.29
N GLN A 49 -37.91 11.59 21.87
CA GLN A 49 -39.35 11.59 21.71
C GLN A 49 -39.70 11.51 20.24
N LEU A 50 -40.56 10.56 19.86
CA LEU A 50 -41.00 10.36 18.49
C LEU A 50 -42.47 10.73 18.37
N PHE A 51 -42.82 11.43 17.27
CA PHE A 51 -44.18 11.84 16.96
C PHE A 51 -44.54 11.42 15.53
N LEU A 52 -45.79 11.09 15.28
CA LEU A 52 -46.30 10.88 13.94
C LEU A 52 -46.30 12.20 13.16
N ALA A 53 -45.71 12.23 11.98
CA ALA A 53 -45.62 13.44 11.15
C ALA A 53 -46.93 13.66 10.35
N LYS A 54 -48.09 13.50 11.01
CA LYS A 54 -49.42 13.70 10.44
C LYS A 54 -50.01 15.03 10.87
N THR A 55 -50.57 15.78 9.92
CA THR A 55 -51.33 16.97 10.19
C THR A 55 -52.69 16.61 10.78
N GLU A 56 -53.43 17.57 11.39
CA GLU A 56 -54.78 17.37 11.87
C GLU A 56 -55.76 16.84 10.80
N GLY A 57 -55.48 17.07 9.52
CA GLY A 57 -56.20 16.52 8.38
C GLY A 57 -55.81 15.11 7.97
N GLY A 58 -54.87 14.45 8.69
CA GLY A 58 -54.44 13.09 8.46
C GLY A 58 -53.40 12.92 7.33
N ALA A 59 -52.97 13.99 6.64
CA ALA A 59 -51.94 13.96 5.62
C ALA A 59 -50.54 13.95 6.25
N TRP A 60 -49.59 13.20 5.61
CA TRP A 60 -48.22 13.21 6.01
C TRP A 60 -47.51 14.53 5.63
N LEU A 61 -46.58 14.98 6.47
CA LEU A 61 -45.75 16.13 6.16
C LEU A 61 -44.75 15.80 5.04
N ASN A 62 -44.45 16.82 4.25
CA ASN A 62 -43.31 16.75 3.36
C ASN A 62 -42.04 17.29 4.06
N GLY A 63 -40.88 17.14 3.41
CA GLY A 63 -39.59 17.59 3.97
C GLY A 63 -39.53 19.08 4.32
N ALA A 64 -40.22 19.96 3.54
CA ALA A 64 -40.32 21.40 3.83
C ALA A 64 -41.22 21.68 5.04
N GLY A 65 -42.36 20.98 5.16
CA GLY A 65 -43.24 21.06 6.30
C GLY A 65 -42.57 20.62 7.60
N ALA A 66 -41.84 19.51 7.56
CA ALA A 66 -41.08 19.02 8.71
C ALA A 66 -39.96 19.98 9.13
N ALA A 67 -39.27 20.63 8.18
CA ALA A 67 -38.20 21.58 8.45
C ALA A 67 -38.66 22.92 9.02
N ALA A 68 -39.93 23.26 8.81
CA ALA A 68 -40.54 24.49 9.34
C ALA A 68 -41.04 24.36 10.80
N LEU A 69 -41.03 23.16 11.37
CA LEU A 69 -41.49 22.92 12.74
C LEU A 69 -40.44 23.41 13.74
N THR A 70 -40.97 24.06 14.80
CA THR A 70 -40.22 24.51 15.97
C THR A 70 -40.84 23.96 17.24
N LEU A 71 -40.03 23.77 18.25
CA LEU A 71 -40.50 23.45 19.59
C LEU A 71 -41.03 24.71 20.28
N ASP A 72 -41.98 24.55 21.19
CA ASP A 72 -42.42 25.65 22.06
C ASP A 72 -41.36 26.03 23.10
N GLY A 73 -41.65 27.03 23.94
CA GLY A 73 -40.71 27.52 24.96
C GLY A 73 -40.33 26.50 26.02
N ASP A 74 -41.08 25.42 26.14
CA ASP A 74 -40.88 24.32 27.09
C ASP A 74 -40.27 23.06 26.40
N GLY A 75 -39.91 23.18 25.13
CA GLY A 75 -39.29 22.09 24.38
C GLY A 75 -40.25 21.01 23.86
N HIS A 76 -41.56 21.28 23.82
CA HIS A 76 -42.57 20.36 23.35
C HIS A 76 -43.03 20.65 21.93
N LEU A 77 -43.34 19.57 21.19
CA LEU A 77 -43.93 19.66 19.86
C LEU A 77 -45.48 19.65 19.96
N GLN A 78 -46.10 20.73 19.55
CA GLN A 78 -47.56 20.91 19.61
C GLN A 78 -48.24 20.40 18.32
N GLY A 79 -49.44 19.80 18.47
CA GLY A 79 -50.27 19.40 17.33
C GLY A 79 -49.91 18.06 16.68
N PHE A 80 -49.03 17.28 17.28
CA PHE A 80 -48.64 15.97 16.79
C PHE A 80 -48.78 14.88 17.82
N GLU A 81 -49.18 13.68 17.37
CA GLU A 81 -49.41 12.53 18.24
C GLU A 81 -48.06 11.87 18.60
N GLN A 82 -47.78 11.75 19.90
CA GLN A 82 -46.59 11.09 20.40
C GLN A 82 -46.66 9.58 20.25
N MET A 83 -45.62 8.95 19.76
CA MET A 83 -45.54 7.50 19.60
C MET A 83 -45.16 6.83 20.92
N ASP A 84 -45.96 5.85 21.35
CA ASP A 84 -45.65 5.03 22.53
C ASP A 84 -44.49 4.06 22.25
N PRO A 85 -43.38 4.15 22.99
CA PRO A 85 -42.19 3.32 22.76
C PRO A 85 -42.44 1.82 22.94
N THR A 86 -43.49 1.41 23.62
CA THR A 86 -43.82 0.00 23.88
C THR A 86 -44.66 -0.65 22.79
N LEU A 87 -45.33 0.15 21.96
CA LEU A 87 -46.17 -0.35 20.86
C LEU A 87 -45.32 -0.72 19.63
N TRP A 88 -45.83 -1.62 18.82
CA TRP A 88 -45.19 -2.04 17.57
C TRP A 88 -45.41 -1.01 16.45
N ILE A 89 -44.54 -0.99 15.47
CA ILE A 89 -44.64 -0.08 14.32
C ILE A 89 -45.95 -0.28 13.56
N ASN A 90 -46.36 -1.55 13.36
CA ASN A 90 -47.63 -1.90 12.69
C ASN A 90 -48.88 -1.81 13.57
N ASN A 91 -48.78 -1.17 14.74
CA ASN A 91 -49.96 -0.89 15.58
C ASN A 91 -50.86 0.13 14.87
N ASP A 92 -52.20 -0.04 14.98
CA ASP A 92 -53.19 0.84 14.33
C ASP A 92 -53.14 2.30 14.85
N LYS A 93 -52.59 2.54 16.03
CA LYS A 93 -52.30 3.90 16.52
C LYS A 93 -51.09 4.57 15.85
N HIS A 94 -50.26 3.81 15.21
CA HIS A 94 -49.07 4.34 14.51
C HIS A 94 -49.22 4.26 12.99
N PHE A 95 -48.74 3.19 12.38
CA PHE A 95 -48.78 3.05 10.93
C PHE A 95 -49.79 2.01 10.44
N GLY A 96 -50.26 1.12 11.33
CA GLY A 96 -51.13 0.01 10.95
C GLY A 96 -50.41 -1.09 10.17
N LYS A 97 -51.14 -2.14 9.82
CA LYS A 97 -50.62 -3.28 9.03
C LYS A 97 -50.51 -2.89 7.57
N ASN A 98 -49.40 -3.33 6.92
CA ASN A 98 -49.14 -3.08 5.51
C ASN A 98 -49.01 -1.59 5.15
N PHE A 99 -48.43 -0.78 6.02
CA PHE A 99 -48.15 0.61 5.73
C PHE A 99 -47.20 0.73 4.53
N GLY A 100 -47.64 1.48 3.52
CA GLY A 100 -46.85 1.77 2.30
C GLY A 100 -46.44 3.25 2.26
N PRO A 101 -45.22 3.62 2.56
CA PRO A 101 -44.76 5.00 2.47
C PRO A 101 -44.81 5.51 1.04
N ALA A 102 -45.29 6.75 0.82
CA ALA A 102 -45.24 7.39 -0.48
C ALA A 102 -43.99 8.29 -0.63
N GLU A 103 -43.66 8.62 -1.85
CA GLU A 103 -42.50 9.45 -2.17
C GLU A 103 -42.71 10.90 -1.67
N GLY A 104 -41.67 11.43 -1.00
CA GLY A 104 -41.68 12.81 -0.49
C GLY A 104 -42.34 13.00 0.87
N GLU A 105 -42.85 11.95 1.51
CA GLU A 105 -43.46 11.99 2.84
C GLU A 105 -42.42 11.83 3.95
N VAL A 106 -42.62 12.56 5.04
CA VAL A 106 -41.96 12.37 6.33
C VAL A 106 -42.95 11.69 7.26
N HIS A 107 -42.55 10.62 7.93
CA HIS A 107 -43.47 9.78 8.73
C HIS A 107 -43.25 9.96 10.23
N VAL A 108 -42.04 10.30 10.68
CA VAL A 108 -41.67 10.42 12.08
C VAL A 108 -40.93 11.74 12.33
N LEU A 109 -41.39 12.49 13.30
CA LEU A 109 -40.71 13.66 13.85
C LEU A 109 -39.93 13.23 15.09
N VAL A 110 -38.67 13.61 15.15
CA VAL A 110 -37.75 13.28 16.25
C VAL A 110 -37.47 14.53 17.06
N VAL A 111 -37.87 14.54 18.30
CA VAL A 111 -37.54 15.59 19.27
C VAL A 111 -36.39 15.08 20.14
N VAL A 112 -35.30 15.83 20.17
CA VAL A 112 -34.14 15.58 21.00
C VAL A 112 -34.16 16.50 22.20
N PRO A 113 -33.90 16.03 23.43
CA PRO A 113 -33.87 16.87 24.62
C PRO A 113 -32.94 18.08 24.50
N GLU A 114 -33.28 19.19 25.18
CA GLU A 114 -32.44 20.40 25.19
C GLU A 114 -31.02 20.09 25.64
N GLY A 115 -30.03 20.60 24.90
CA GLY A 115 -28.59 20.35 25.14
C GLY A 115 -28.07 19.04 24.55
N ALA A 116 -28.94 18.17 24.00
CA ALA A 116 -28.56 16.92 23.37
C ALA A 116 -28.61 16.96 21.82
N VAL A 117 -29.01 18.07 21.23
CA VAL A 117 -28.80 18.38 19.83
C VAL A 117 -27.39 18.93 19.71
N GLY A 118 -26.47 18.19 19.07
CA GLY A 118 -25.17 18.71 18.71
C GLY A 118 -25.38 19.98 17.89
N SER A 119 -25.22 21.13 18.54
CA SER A 119 -25.27 22.43 17.89
C SER A 119 -24.27 22.39 16.73
N ALA A 120 -24.72 22.77 15.54
CA ALA A 120 -23.84 23.03 14.40
C ALA A 120 -23.03 24.31 14.68
N SER A 121 -22.28 24.31 15.79
CA SER A 121 -21.28 25.32 16.14
C SER A 121 -20.10 25.18 15.20
N GLU A 122 -19.27 26.20 15.13
CA GLU A 122 -18.04 26.24 14.32
C GLU A 122 -17.13 25.02 14.51
N THR A 123 -17.21 24.34 15.67
CA THR A 123 -16.54 23.07 15.98
C THR A 123 -16.95 21.95 15.00
N SER A 124 -18.24 21.84 14.69
CA SER A 124 -18.76 20.83 13.74
C SER A 124 -18.37 21.09 12.28
N ARG A 125 -18.07 22.35 11.94
CA ARG A 125 -17.45 22.72 10.65
C ARG A 125 -15.96 22.34 10.63
N MET A 126 -15.30 22.45 11.77
CA MET A 126 -13.89 22.10 11.93
C MET A 126 -13.72 20.59 11.92
N ASP A 127 -14.53 19.81 12.62
CA ASP A 127 -14.50 18.34 12.57
C ASP A 127 -14.76 17.82 11.16
N ARG A 128 -15.67 18.46 10.40
CA ARG A 128 -15.88 18.13 8.97
C ARG A 128 -14.71 18.56 8.07
N LEU A 129 -14.00 19.61 8.43
CA LEU A 129 -12.80 20.04 7.73
C LEU A 129 -11.62 19.12 8.09
N VAL A 130 -11.47 18.76 9.35
CA VAL A 130 -10.47 17.78 9.82
C VAL A 130 -10.76 16.42 9.17
N ASP A 131 -11.98 15.91 9.20
CA ASP A 131 -12.37 14.65 8.55
C ASP A 131 -12.21 14.69 7.01
N LYS A 132 -12.38 15.84 6.36
CA LYS A 132 -12.05 16.04 4.96
C LYS A 132 -10.55 16.16 4.70
N VAL A 133 -9.83 16.79 5.61
CA VAL A 133 -8.36 16.87 5.56
C VAL A 133 -7.77 15.50 5.83
N ASP A 134 -8.30 14.73 6.80
CA ASP A 134 -7.88 13.36 7.08
C ASP A 134 -8.19 12.44 5.90
N LYS A 135 -9.36 12.53 5.28
CA LYS A 135 -9.70 11.79 4.04
C LYS A 135 -8.89 12.25 2.83
N LEU A 136 -8.55 13.52 2.72
CA LEU A 136 -7.64 14.03 1.69
C LEU A 136 -6.18 13.65 2.00
N TYR A 137 -5.81 13.61 3.27
CA TYR A 137 -4.53 13.12 3.74
C TYR A 137 -4.42 11.61 3.54
N GLU A 138 -5.41 10.83 3.96
CA GLU A 138 -5.51 9.40 3.64
C GLU A 138 -5.52 9.15 2.14
N HIS A 139 -6.21 9.97 1.35
CA HIS A 139 -6.23 9.85 -0.12
C HIS A 139 -4.95 10.36 -0.78
N SER A 140 -4.22 11.28 -0.16
CA SER A 140 -2.96 11.84 -0.65
C SER A 140 -1.74 11.04 -0.16
N VAL A 141 -1.82 10.47 1.05
CA VAL A 141 -0.78 9.60 1.65
C VAL A 141 -1.02 8.14 1.29
N LEU A 142 -2.27 7.75 1.08
CA LEU A 142 -2.69 6.51 0.42
C LEU A 142 -2.92 6.73 -1.08
N SER A 143 -2.20 7.65 -1.74
CA SER A 143 -2.01 7.52 -3.18
C SER A 143 -1.51 6.09 -3.36
N LYS A 144 -2.31 5.24 -4.00
CA LYS A 144 -2.07 3.79 -4.11
C LYS A 144 -0.67 3.62 -4.61
N ARG A 145 0.29 3.38 -3.71
CA ARG A 145 1.66 3.04 -4.09
C ARG A 145 1.57 1.93 -5.12
N THR A 146 2.24 2.09 -6.22
CA THR A 146 2.24 1.07 -7.28
C THR A 146 3.01 -0.13 -6.76
N ARG A 147 2.31 -1.22 -6.51
CA ARG A 147 2.91 -2.46 -5.99
C ARG A 147 3.33 -3.36 -7.13
N TYR A 148 4.62 -3.67 -7.17
CA TYR A 148 5.21 -4.64 -8.06
C TYR A 148 5.58 -5.92 -7.28
N VAL A 149 4.95 -7.03 -7.63
CA VAL A 149 5.28 -8.36 -7.07
C VAL A 149 6.25 -9.03 -8.00
N HIS A 150 7.44 -9.42 -7.50
CA HIS A 150 8.53 -9.99 -8.34
C HIS A 150 8.06 -11.19 -9.17
N SER A 151 7.38 -12.16 -8.54
CA SER A 151 6.89 -13.37 -9.24
C SER A 151 5.75 -13.13 -10.24
N GLU A 152 5.13 -11.93 -10.22
CA GLU A 152 4.07 -11.51 -11.14
C GLU A 152 4.57 -10.50 -12.17
N MET A 153 5.88 -10.35 -12.31
CA MET A 153 6.47 -9.42 -13.24
C MET A 153 6.18 -9.85 -14.67
N SER A 154 5.62 -8.95 -15.45
CA SER A 154 5.45 -9.11 -16.89
C SER A 154 6.34 -8.12 -17.63
N SER A 155 6.56 -8.33 -18.91
CA SER A 155 7.34 -7.37 -19.73
C SER A 155 6.75 -5.95 -19.67
N THR A 156 5.44 -5.81 -19.63
CA THR A 156 4.79 -4.49 -19.50
C THR A 156 5.04 -3.85 -18.14
N LYS A 157 4.84 -4.61 -17.05
CA LYS A 157 5.11 -4.13 -15.67
C LYS A 157 6.59 -3.77 -15.52
N GLY A 158 7.48 -4.63 -16.02
CA GLY A 158 8.93 -4.40 -15.95
C GLY A 158 9.38 -3.15 -16.71
N ASN A 159 8.90 -2.96 -17.92
CA ASN A 159 9.20 -1.74 -18.69
C ASN A 159 8.70 -0.48 -17.99
N ASN A 160 7.51 -0.53 -17.38
CA ASN A 160 6.97 0.59 -16.60
C ASN A 160 7.86 0.88 -15.38
N LEU A 161 8.26 -0.14 -14.62
CA LEU A 161 9.16 0.01 -13.48
C LEU A 161 10.49 0.64 -13.89
N MET A 162 11.13 0.15 -14.96
CA MET A 162 12.38 0.72 -15.46
C MET A 162 12.22 2.19 -15.87
N LYS A 163 11.12 2.53 -16.53
CA LYS A 163 10.79 3.91 -16.91
C LYS A 163 10.58 4.82 -15.71
N GLU A 164 9.79 4.38 -14.74
CA GLU A 164 9.48 5.14 -13.52
C GLU A 164 10.73 5.38 -12.67
N LEU A 165 11.60 4.39 -12.55
CA LEU A 165 12.87 4.50 -11.83
C LEU A 165 13.99 5.16 -12.63
N LYS A 166 13.75 5.50 -13.91
CA LYS A 166 14.77 6.01 -14.83
C LYS A 166 15.99 5.08 -14.90
N ILE A 167 15.76 3.78 -14.97
CA ILE A 167 16.78 2.76 -15.14
C ILE A 167 16.90 2.39 -16.62
N ARG A 168 18.12 2.21 -17.08
CA ARG A 168 18.45 1.67 -18.38
C ARG A 168 19.23 0.37 -18.21
N VAL A 169 18.81 -0.69 -18.88
CA VAL A 169 19.55 -1.94 -18.94
C VAL A 169 20.48 -1.88 -20.16
N THR A 170 21.75 -2.24 -19.97
CA THR A 170 22.77 -2.19 -21.01
C THR A 170 23.55 -3.51 -21.03
N PRO A 171 23.49 -4.28 -22.10
CA PRO A 171 24.31 -5.49 -22.25
C PRO A 171 25.77 -5.12 -22.37
N VAL A 172 26.62 -5.98 -21.81
CA VAL A 172 28.09 -5.95 -21.94
C VAL A 172 28.50 -7.28 -22.52
N ASP A 173 29.24 -7.24 -23.63
CA ASP A 173 29.69 -8.44 -24.30
C ASP A 173 30.72 -9.21 -23.46
N ALA A 174 30.51 -10.51 -23.31
CA ALA A 174 31.48 -11.38 -22.71
C ALA A 174 32.67 -11.58 -23.65
N VAL A 175 33.88 -11.54 -23.09
CA VAL A 175 35.08 -11.87 -23.81
C VAL A 175 35.57 -13.30 -23.47
N PRO A 176 36.38 -13.95 -24.34
CA PRO A 176 36.96 -15.24 -24.00
C PRO A 176 37.73 -15.18 -22.68
N PHE A 177 37.59 -16.20 -21.86
CA PHE A 177 38.21 -16.27 -20.55
C PHE A 177 39.71 -16.02 -20.59
N THR A 178 40.15 -15.04 -19.82
CA THR A 178 41.58 -14.72 -19.66
C THR A 178 42.10 -15.44 -18.41
N GLY A 179 43.00 -16.41 -18.55
CA GLY A 179 43.60 -17.06 -17.39
C GLY A 179 43.53 -18.58 -17.34
N GLY A 180 43.09 -19.23 -18.41
CA GLY A 180 43.01 -20.68 -18.52
C GLY A 180 41.59 -21.18 -18.78
N SER A 181 41.41 -22.45 -19.08
CA SER A 181 40.11 -23.06 -19.25
C SER A 181 39.39 -23.13 -17.93
N PRO A 182 38.11 -22.67 -17.84
CA PRO A 182 37.30 -22.80 -16.62
C PRO A 182 37.20 -24.28 -16.21
N THR A 183 37.05 -24.55 -14.93
CA THR A 183 36.77 -25.89 -14.42
C THR A 183 35.49 -26.41 -15.06
N PRO A 184 35.50 -27.54 -15.75
CA PRO A 184 34.31 -28.12 -16.34
C PRO A 184 33.22 -28.34 -15.28
N ALA A 185 31.99 -27.97 -15.59
CA ALA A 185 30.81 -28.27 -14.79
C ALA A 185 29.75 -28.84 -15.71
N GLU A 186 29.06 -29.86 -15.25
CA GLU A 186 27.96 -30.47 -15.99
C GLU A 186 26.71 -29.59 -15.89
N GLU A 187 25.86 -29.64 -16.91
CA GLU A 187 24.56 -28.97 -16.86
C GLU A 187 23.62 -29.60 -15.83
N PHE A 188 22.74 -28.80 -15.24
CA PHE A 188 21.76 -29.31 -14.32
C PHE A 188 20.68 -30.11 -15.05
N GLU A 189 20.40 -31.30 -14.58
CA GLU A 189 19.35 -32.14 -15.15
C GLU A 189 17.98 -31.85 -14.54
N TRP A 190 17.13 -31.20 -15.32
CA TRP A 190 15.75 -30.95 -14.96
C TRP A 190 14.89 -32.22 -15.05
N ILE A 191 14.22 -32.60 -13.94
CA ILE A 191 13.28 -33.72 -13.94
C ILE A 191 12.00 -33.30 -14.64
N ARG A 192 11.62 -34.03 -15.68
CA ARG A 192 10.35 -33.81 -16.39
C ARG A 192 9.16 -34.08 -15.46
N GLY A 193 8.11 -33.26 -15.59
CA GLY A 193 6.89 -33.40 -14.79
C GLY A 193 6.95 -32.83 -13.37
N ARG A 194 8.10 -32.34 -12.91
CA ARG A 194 8.22 -31.59 -11.65
C ARG A 194 8.31 -30.10 -11.90
N THR A 195 7.72 -29.31 -11.00
CA THR A 195 7.83 -27.85 -11.04
C THR A 195 9.23 -27.38 -10.61
N GLU A 196 9.58 -26.14 -10.90
CA GLU A 196 10.82 -25.50 -10.42
C GLU A 196 10.93 -25.58 -8.89
N GLU A 197 9.85 -25.21 -8.18
CA GLU A 197 9.78 -25.24 -6.72
C GLU A 197 10.03 -26.65 -6.15
N GLN A 198 9.50 -27.71 -6.77
CA GLN A 198 9.72 -29.09 -6.34
C GLN A 198 11.16 -29.56 -6.53
N GLN A 199 11.96 -28.83 -7.27
CA GLN A 199 13.36 -29.12 -7.55
C GLN A 199 14.32 -28.16 -6.84
N SER A 200 13.81 -27.22 -6.01
CA SER A 200 14.62 -26.19 -5.35
C SER A 200 15.75 -26.75 -4.50
N GLY A 201 15.53 -27.83 -3.77
CA GLY A 201 16.60 -28.51 -3.02
C GLY A 201 17.71 -29.01 -3.92
N ARG A 202 17.36 -29.66 -5.06
CA ARG A 202 18.35 -30.22 -5.99
C ARG A 202 19.21 -29.15 -6.67
N TYR A 203 18.59 -28.09 -7.16
CA TYR A 203 19.38 -27.04 -7.83
C TYR A 203 20.21 -26.21 -6.83
N ARG A 204 19.76 -26.07 -5.58
CA ARG A 204 20.60 -25.50 -4.53
C ARG A 204 21.82 -26.36 -4.26
N GLU A 205 21.65 -27.68 -4.07
CA GLU A 205 22.76 -28.61 -3.89
C GLU A 205 23.73 -28.59 -5.08
N TYR A 206 23.21 -28.49 -6.30
CA TYR A 206 24.02 -28.36 -7.51
C TYR A 206 24.89 -27.08 -7.50
N VAL A 207 24.30 -25.93 -7.14
CA VAL A 207 25.03 -24.66 -7.01
C VAL A 207 26.08 -24.78 -5.89
N GLU A 208 25.71 -25.28 -4.70
CA GLU A 208 26.62 -25.46 -3.57
C GLU A 208 27.79 -26.38 -3.90
N ALA A 209 27.55 -27.47 -4.64
CA ALA A 209 28.58 -28.39 -5.04
C ALA A 209 29.65 -27.72 -5.96
N ASN A 210 29.21 -26.83 -6.82
CA ASN A 210 30.11 -26.16 -7.78
C ASN A 210 30.88 -24.96 -7.21
N ILE A 211 30.42 -24.38 -6.06
CA ILE A 211 31.07 -23.21 -5.41
C ILE A 211 31.47 -23.45 -3.95
N GLY A 212 31.36 -24.70 -3.46
CA GLY A 212 31.50 -25.01 -2.03
C GLY A 212 32.80 -24.57 -1.39
N ASP A 213 33.92 -24.58 -2.13
CA ASP A 213 35.21 -24.18 -1.60
C ASP A 213 35.25 -22.67 -1.29
N VAL A 214 34.76 -21.83 -2.18
CA VAL A 214 34.74 -20.39 -1.95
C VAL A 214 33.77 -20.01 -0.88
N LEU A 215 32.64 -20.75 -0.72
CA LEU A 215 31.72 -20.56 0.36
C LEU A 215 32.39 -20.79 1.73
N ARG A 216 33.09 -21.92 1.89
CA ARG A 216 33.79 -22.25 3.14
C ARG A 216 34.87 -21.23 3.48
N ASN A 217 35.70 -20.88 2.50
CA ASN A 217 36.80 -19.94 2.70
C ASN A 217 36.35 -18.54 3.10
N ASN A 218 35.18 -18.10 2.62
CA ASN A 218 34.63 -16.77 2.91
C ASN A 218 33.49 -16.78 3.94
N LYS A 219 33.25 -17.91 4.63
CA LYS A 219 32.17 -18.07 5.62
C LYS A 219 30.80 -17.67 5.08
N LEU A 220 30.53 -18.08 3.83
CA LEU A 220 29.27 -17.85 3.14
C LEU A 220 28.45 -19.14 3.08
N CYS A 221 27.16 -19.01 2.81
CA CYS A 221 26.25 -20.12 2.49
C CYS A 221 25.28 -19.73 1.38
N VAL A 222 24.74 -20.72 0.71
CA VAL A 222 23.59 -20.56 -0.19
C VAL A 222 22.34 -20.85 0.60
N LEU A 223 21.44 -19.88 0.69
CA LEU A 223 20.15 -20.04 1.35
C LEU A 223 19.05 -20.08 0.31
N GLY A 224 18.26 -21.15 0.29
CA GLY A 224 16.99 -21.18 -0.44
C GLY A 224 15.93 -20.37 0.32
N VAL A 225 15.24 -19.49 -0.35
CA VAL A 225 14.23 -18.65 0.27
C VAL A 225 12.89 -19.36 0.25
N GLU A 226 12.35 -19.60 1.45
CA GLU A 226 11.09 -20.33 1.59
C GLU A 226 9.88 -19.56 1.05
N LYS A 227 8.86 -20.27 0.63
CA LYS A 227 7.60 -19.71 0.19
C LYS A 227 6.94 -18.93 1.33
N GLY A 228 6.59 -17.67 1.05
CA GLY A 228 5.98 -16.76 2.02
C GLY A 228 6.97 -15.84 2.75
N ALA A 229 8.27 -16.09 2.67
CA ALA A 229 9.29 -15.17 3.18
C ALA A 229 9.54 -14.03 2.17
N ASN A 230 8.84 -12.91 2.32
CA ASN A 230 8.99 -11.73 1.44
C ASN A 230 10.22 -10.89 1.82
N ILE A 231 11.40 -11.51 1.79
CA ILE A 231 12.67 -10.89 2.23
C ILE A 231 13.17 -9.77 1.30
N LEU A 232 12.62 -9.68 0.09
CA LEU A 232 12.92 -8.63 -0.89
C LEU A 232 11.77 -7.61 -0.99
N SER A 233 11.16 -7.28 0.16
CA SER A 233 10.12 -6.25 0.20
C SER A 233 10.69 -4.92 0.64
N VAL A 234 10.54 -3.90 -0.20
CA VAL A 234 11.10 -2.57 0.03
C VAL A 234 10.25 -1.48 -0.60
N GLU A 235 10.14 -0.37 0.10
CA GLU A 235 9.62 0.88 -0.44
C GLU A 235 10.74 1.59 -1.20
N VAL A 236 10.47 1.98 -2.45
CA VAL A 236 11.47 2.72 -3.23
C VAL A 236 11.55 4.15 -2.72
N PRO A 237 12.73 4.61 -2.23
CA PRO A 237 12.87 5.96 -1.70
C PRO A 237 12.47 7.04 -2.71
N GLY A 238 11.68 8.01 -2.27
CA GLY A 238 11.23 9.13 -3.10
C GLY A 238 10.30 8.75 -4.27
N ARG A 239 9.69 7.56 -4.23
CA ARG A 239 8.71 7.09 -5.22
C ARG A 239 7.55 6.38 -4.54
N ASP A 240 6.38 6.49 -5.11
CA ASP A 240 5.19 5.73 -4.67
C ASP A 240 5.19 4.33 -5.26
N ILE A 241 6.28 3.59 -5.02
CA ILE A 241 6.51 2.25 -5.54
C ILE A 241 6.91 1.33 -4.40
N ASP A 242 6.24 0.18 -4.33
CA ASP A 242 6.60 -0.94 -3.46
C ASP A 242 7.04 -2.12 -4.30
N LEU A 243 8.22 -2.63 -4.03
CA LEU A 243 8.69 -3.90 -4.56
C LEU A 243 8.46 -4.97 -3.49
N VAL A 244 7.86 -6.09 -3.86
CA VAL A 244 7.46 -7.12 -2.89
C VAL A 244 7.71 -8.50 -3.43
N GLY A 245 8.30 -9.35 -2.59
CA GLY A 245 8.47 -10.75 -2.90
C GLY A 245 9.76 -11.34 -2.37
N ARG A 246 10.27 -12.32 -3.09
CA ARG A 246 11.44 -13.12 -2.75
C ARG A 246 12.19 -13.49 -4.02
N THR A 247 13.36 -14.07 -3.87
CA THR A 247 14.14 -14.76 -4.90
C THR A 247 14.25 -16.25 -4.57
N ASP A 248 14.75 -17.07 -5.46
CA ASP A 248 14.92 -18.51 -5.20
C ASP A 248 16.06 -18.79 -4.23
N MET A 249 17.21 -18.13 -4.40
CA MET A 249 18.39 -18.34 -3.55
C MET A 249 19.15 -17.04 -3.32
N ILE A 250 19.79 -16.94 -2.15
CA ILE A 250 20.71 -15.84 -1.79
C ILE A 250 22.02 -16.42 -1.27
N VAL A 251 23.13 -15.84 -1.69
CA VAL A 251 24.46 -16.12 -1.13
C VAL A 251 24.80 -15.02 -0.12
N LEU A 252 24.96 -15.41 1.15
CA LEU A 252 25.16 -14.49 2.26
C LEU A 252 26.02 -15.13 3.36
N SER A 253 26.26 -14.39 4.44
CA SER A 253 27.05 -14.90 5.57
C SER A 253 26.46 -16.17 6.18
N ALA A 254 27.30 -17.17 6.42
CA ALA A 254 26.92 -18.43 7.06
C ALA A 254 26.40 -18.28 8.51
N ILE A 255 26.47 -17.08 9.09
CA ILE A 255 25.92 -16.79 10.41
C ILE A 255 24.43 -17.07 10.49
N VAL A 256 23.69 -16.93 9.38
CA VAL A 256 22.24 -17.18 9.29
C VAL A 256 21.88 -18.65 9.52
N GLN A 257 22.78 -19.57 9.21
CA GLN A 257 22.57 -21.00 9.47
C GLN A 257 22.57 -21.30 10.98
N LYS A 258 23.39 -20.56 11.72
CA LYS A 258 23.46 -20.68 13.18
C LYS A 258 22.41 -19.84 13.89
N PHE A 259 22.05 -18.71 13.33
CA PHE A 259 21.10 -17.74 13.87
C PHE A 259 20.09 -17.32 12.81
N PRO A 260 19.01 -18.11 12.55
CA PRO A 260 18.05 -17.86 11.47
C PRO A 260 17.34 -16.50 11.54
N HIS A 261 17.17 -15.94 12.75
CA HIS A 261 16.55 -14.63 12.93
C HIS A 261 17.35 -13.47 12.32
N TYR A 262 18.68 -13.64 12.09
CA TYR A 262 19.48 -12.65 11.39
C TYR A 262 19.18 -12.56 9.89
N LEU A 263 18.40 -13.49 9.33
CA LEU A 263 18.05 -13.48 7.91
C LEU A 263 17.37 -12.17 7.47
N HIS A 264 16.55 -11.58 8.33
CA HIS A 264 15.87 -10.32 8.03
C HIS A 264 16.82 -9.14 7.78
N HIS A 265 18.04 -9.24 8.28
CA HIS A 265 19.08 -8.22 8.06
C HIS A 265 19.97 -8.51 6.85
N LEU A 266 19.78 -9.65 6.16
CA LEU A 266 20.58 -10.09 5.01
C LEU A 266 22.08 -9.92 5.20
N PRO A 267 22.69 -10.43 6.30
CA PRO A 267 24.05 -10.10 6.70
C PRO A 267 25.06 -10.59 5.67
N GLY A 268 25.91 -9.66 5.19
CA GLY A 268 27.01 -9.97 4.27
C GLY A 268 26.54 -10.61 2.96
N VAL A 269 25.37 -10.22 2.47
CA VAL A 269 24.85 -10.72 1.20
C VAL A 269 25.78 -10.35 0.05
N ARG A 270 25.98 -11.27 -0.89
CA ARG A 270 26.88 -11.13 -2.02
C ARG A 270 26.14 -11.10 -3.35
N MET A 271 25.20 -12.01 -3.49
CA MET A 271 24.39 -12.12 -4.70
C MET A 271 23.07 -12.81 -4.44
N LEU A 272 22.12 -12.56 -5.30
CA LEU A 272 20.89 -13.36 -5.43
C LEU A 272 20.96 -14.22 -6.69
N ILE A 273 20.24 -15.33 -6.67
CA ILE A 273 20.15 -16.26 -7.80
C ILE A 273 18.69 -16.60 -8.03
N GLU A 274 18.18 -16.19 -9.17
CA GLU A 274 16.84 -16.54 -9.65
C GLU A 274 16.96 -17.65 -10.68
N VAL A 275 16.22 -18.74 -10.47
CA VAL A 275 16.30 -19.94 -11.29
C VAL A 275 15.01 -20.12 -12.06
N LYS A 276 15.10 -20.26 -13.36
CA LYS A 276 13.99 -20.53 -14.27
C LYS A 276 14.32 -21.69 -15.17
N ARG A 277 13.44 -22.65 -15.28
CA ARG A 277 13.61 -23.74 -16.23
C ARG A 277 13.69 -23.24 -17.67
N GLU A 278 12.92 -22.19 -17.97
CA GLU A 278 12.92 -21.50 -19.25
C GLU A 278 12.98 -19.99 -19.00
N VAL A 279 14.06 -19.36 -19.45
CA VAL A 279 14.23 -17.92 -19.33
C VAL A 279 13.43 -17.21 -20.41
N ARG A 280 12.62 -16.25 -20.00
CA ARG A 280 11.78 -15.40 -20.86
C ARG A 280 11.94 -13.95 -20.43
N SER A 281 11.52 -13.01 -21.27
CA SER A 281 11.58 -11.58 -20.94
C SER A 281 10.91 -11.23 -19.59
N ALA A 282 9.86 -11.94 -19.19
CA ALA A 282 9.25 -11.75 -17.86
C ALA A 282 10.22 -12.14 -16.73
N SER A 283 11.03 -13.19 -16.93
CA SER A 283 12.04 -13.63 -15.96
C SER A 283 13.20 -12.63 -15.83
N GLU A 284 13.60 -12.00 -16.92
CA GLU A 284 14.61 -10.93 -16.94
C GLU A 284 14.12 -9.73 -16.09
N PHE A 285 12.86 -9.29 -16.29
CA PHE A 285 12.28 -8.22 -15.49
C PHE A 285 12.05 -8.62 -14.02
N GLN A 286 11.77 -9.89 -13.74
CA GLN A 286 11.72 -10.40 -12.38
C GLN A 286 13.10 -10.25 -11.72
N ALA A 287 14.15 -10.77 -12.31
CA ALA A 287 15.52 -10.68 -11.78
C ALA A 287 15.99 -9.22 -11.62
N LEU A 288 15.64 -8.34 -12.57
CA LEU A 288 15.91 -6.91 -12.46
C LEU A 288 15.18 -6.29 -11.25
N SER A 289 13.92 -6.60 -11.04
CA SER A 289 13.17 -6.07 -9.90
C SER A 289 13.67 -6.60 -8.56
N GLU A 290 14.12 -7.84 -8.50
CA GLU A 290 14.76 -8.45 -7.33
C GLU A 290 16.13 -7.84 -7.03
N LEU A 291 16.96 -7.60 -8.05
CA LEU A 291 18.21 -6.87 -7.89
C LEU A 291 18.00 -5.46 -7.34
N ILE A 292 17.01 -4.72 -7.89
CA ILE A 292 16.67 -3.39 -7.42
C ILE A 292 16.26 -3.43 -5.95
N ALA A 293 15.36 -4.36 -5.58
CA ALA A 293 14.91 -4.50 -4.21
C ALA A 293 16.08 -4.84 -3.26
N LEU A 294 16.87 -5.84 -3.61
CA LEU A 294 18.01 -6.24 -2.79
C LEU A 294 19.04 -5.11 -2.64
N ASP A 295 19.36 -4.40 -3.73
CA ASP A 295 20.29 -3.28 -3.70
C ASP A 295 19.80 -2.14 -2.81
N LEU A 296 18.49 -1.89 -2.76
CA LEU A 296 17.90 -0.86 -1.88
C LEU A 296 17.89 -1.29 -0.40
N ILE A 297 17.77 -2.59 -0.10
CA ILE A 297 17.70 -3.11 1.26
C ILE A 297 19.08 -3.15 1.94
N VAL A 298 20.11 -3.56 1.20
CA VAL A 298 21.44 -3.79 1.78
C VAL A 298 22.39 -2.63 1.53
N ASP A 299 23.42 -2.49 2.35
CA ASP A 299 24.37 -1.36 2.25
C ASP A 299 25.41 -1.56 1.14
N GLU A 300 25.81 -2.81 0.90
CA GLU A 300 26.85 -3.13 -0.05
C GLU A 300 26.29 -3.39 -1.45
N PRO A 301 27.04 -3.06 -2.53
CA PRO A 301 26.64 -3.39 -3.88
C PRO A 301 26.54 -4.89 -4.11
N VAL A 302 25.48 -5.33 -4.73
CA VAL A 302 25.17 -6.73 -4.98
C VAL A 302 25.11 -7.05 -6.47
N MET A 303 25.17 -8.35 -6.81
CA MET A 303 24.90 -8.84 -8.15
C MET A 303 23.72 -9.81 -8.13
N ALA A 304 22.98 -9.85 -9.22
CA ALA A 304 21.98 -10.88 -9.46
C ALA A 304 22.46 -11.86 -10.55
N LEU A 305 21.98 -13.08 -10.44
CA LEU A 305 22.12 -14.09 -11.47
C LEU A 305 20.73 -14.61 -11.83
N LEU A 306 20.38 -14.51 -13.11
CA LEU A 306 19.25 -15.22 -13.70
C LEU A 306 19.78 -16.41 -14.49
N THR A 307 19.30 -17.62 -14.21
CA THR A 307 19.83 -18.83 -14.86
C THR A 307 18.78 -19.91 -15.05
N ASN A 308 18.97 -20.71 -16.12
CA ASN A 308 18.29 -21.99 -16.27
C ASN A 308 19.15 -23.18 -15.84
N LEU A 309 20.36 -22.89 -15.30
CA LEU A 309 21.36 -23.87 -14.85
C LEU A 309 21.92 -24.80 -15.96
N THR A 310 21.65 -24.44 -17.21
CA THR A 310 22.18 -25.15 -18.37
C THR A 310 22.98 -24.19 -19.27
N ASN A 311 22.33 -23.54 -20.19
CA ASN A 311 22.94 -22.70 -21.22
C ASN A 311 22.58 -21.22 -21.15
N HIS A 312 22.00 -20.75 -20.06
CA HIS A 312 21.69 -19.35 -19.83
C HIS A 312 22.11 -18.93 -18.42
N TRP A 313 23.09 -18.03 -18.33
CA TRP A 313 23.66 -17.52 -17.09
C TRP A 313 23.86 -16.02 -17.24
N GLU A 314 22.85 -15.24 -16.90
CA GLU A 314 22.85 -13.79 -17.02
C GLU A 314 23.16 -13.13 -15.68
N PHE A 315 24.27 -12.43 -15.62
CA PHE A 315 24.72 -11.65 -14.47
C PHE A 315 24.24 -10.20 -14.63
N LEU A 316 23.69 -9.62 -13.56
CA LEU A 316 23.15 -8.27 -13.55
C LEU A 316 23.73 -7.49 -12.36
N TRP A 317 24.14 -6.24 -12.59
CA TRP A 317 24.65 -5.36 -11.51
C TRP A 317 24.38 -3.89 -11.81
N VAL A 318 24.28 -3.08 -10.74
CA VAL A 318 24.21 -1.63 -10.86
C VAL A 318 25.61 -1.11 -11.19
N SER A 319 25.77 -0.47 -12.33
CA SER A 319 27.09 -0.12 -12.90
C SER A 319 27.41 1.36 -12.76
N SER A 320 26.64 2.23 -13.39
CA SER A 320 26.98 3.65 -13.54
C SER A 320 25.73 4.51 -13.65
N LYS A 321 25.94 5.82 -13.79
CA LYS A 321 24.89 6.78 -14.12
C LYS A 321 25.26 7.48 -15.43
N SER A 322 24.33 7.54 -16.36
CA SER A 322 24.44 8.29 -17.60
C SER A 322 23.13 8.99 -17.92
N ASP A 323 23.20 10.23 -18.42
CA ASP A 323 22.04 11.00 -18.85
C ASP A 323 20.88 11.06 -17.83
N ASN A 324 21.23 11.21 -16.54
CA ASN A 324 20.29 11.19 -15.41
C ASN A 324 19.52 9.85 -15.25
N ARG A 325 20.08 8.75 -15.75
CA ARG A 325 19.53 7.38 -15.61
C ARG A 325 20.55 6.50 -14.91
N ALA A 326 20.08 5.64 -14.01
CA ALA A 326 20.90 4.56 -13.49
C ALA A 326 21.05 3.47 -14.56
N ILE A 327 22.25 2.91 -14.68
CA ILE A 327 22.53 1.82 -15.62
C ILE A 327 22.67 0.53 -14.84
N ILE A 328 21.87 -0.46 -15.19
CA ILE A 328 22.08 -1.85 -14.82
C ILE A 328 22.76 -2.51 -16.02
N ALA A 329 23.97 -2.99 -15.80
CA ALA A 329 24.71 -3.75 -16.80
C ALA A 329 24.36 -5.22 -16.70
N THR A 330 24.33 -5.92 -17.83
CA THR A 330 24.12 -7.38 -17.91
C THR A 330 25.12 -8.03 -18.78
N THR A 331 25.51 -9.28 -18.44
CA THR A 331 26.34 -10.13 -19.32
C THR A 331 25.85 -11.56 -19.24
N THR A 332 25.83 -12.25 -20.37
CA THR A 332 25.29 -13.61 -20.45
C THR A 332 26.39 -14.59 -20.86
N LEU A 333 26.51 -15.68 -20.11
CA LEU A 333 27.37 -16.81 -20.39
C LEU A 333 26.50 -18.03 -20.76
N ILE A 334 27.10 -18.95 -21.54
CA ILE A 334 26.35 -20.11 -22.06
C ILE A 334 26.82 -21.44 -21.48
N THR A 335 27.90 -21.45 -20.72
CA THR A 335 28.44 -22.68 -20.12
C THR A 335 28.45 -22.62 -18.61
N PRO A 336 28.05 -23.70 -17.89
CA PRO A 336 28.08 -23.73 -16.43
C PRO A 336 29.49 -23.49 -15.87
N GLY A 337 30.53 -24.05 -16.51
CA GLY A 337 31.90 -23.91 -16.04
C GLY A 337 32.38 -22.47 -15.98
N GLU A 338 32.12 -21.68 -17.03
CA GLU A 338 32.41 -20.24 -17.07
C GLU A 338 31.61 -19.49 -16.01
N ALA A 339 30.33 -19.79 -15.91
CA ALA A 339 29.43 -19.11 -14.95
C ALA A 339 29.89 -19.36 -13.51
N PHE A 340 30.19 -20.59 -13.12
CA PHE A 340 30.68 -20.88 -11.79
C PHE A 340 32.05 -20.26 -11.51
N GLU A 341 32.93 -20.09 -12.52
CA GLU A 341 34.18 -19.36 -12.31
C GLU A 341 33.95 -17.88 -12.03
N VAL A 342 32.98 -17.26 -12.72
CA VAL A 342 32.56 -15.89 -12.41
C VAL A 342 32.01 -15.79 -10.99
N ILE A 343 31.15 -16.72 -10.58
CA ILE A 343 30.60 -16.76 -9.22
C ILE A 343 31.74 -16.93 -8.19
N ARG A 344 32.66 -17.87 -8.38
CA ARG A 344 33.80 -18.08 -7.48
C ARG A 344 34.64 -16.82 -7.36
N THR A 345 34.94 -16.18 -8.48
CA THR A 345 35.74 -14.93 -8.52
C THR A 345 35.01 -13.81 -7.76
N LEU A 346 33.70 -13.64 -7.98
CA LEU A 346 32.91 -12.66 -7.28
C LEU A 346 32.88 -12.88 -5.76
N LEU A 347 32.64 -14.12 -5.33
CA LEU A 347 32.52 -14.47 -3.90
C LEU A 347 33.87 -14.47 -3.17
N ALA A 348 34.99 -14.66 -3.87
CA ALA A 348 36.35 -14.60 -3.29
C ALA A 348 36.77 -13.16 -2.95
N GLN A 349 36.19 -12.16 -3.58
CA GLN A 349 36.57 -10.76 -3.40
C GLN A 349 35.83 -10.11 -2.20
N SER A 350 36.41 -9.01 -1.69
CA SER A 350 35.76 -8.22 -0.62
C SER A 350 34.46 -7.59 -1.11
N SER A 351 33.49 -7.44 -0.20
CA SER A 351 32.22 -6.78 -0.48
C SER A 351 32.26 -5.26 -0.47
N THR A 352 33.43 -4.66 -0.19
CA THR A 352 33.53 -3.20 -0.04
C THR A 352 33.18 -2.48 -1.33
N ALA A 353 32.36 -1.44 -1.21
CA ALA A 353 31.71 -0.74 -2.32
C ALA A 353 32.64 -0.10 -3.36
N ASP A 354 33.86 0.19 -3.00
CA ASP A 354 34.80 0.94 -3.85
C ASP A 354 35.83 0.06 -4.63
N THR A 355 35.69 -1.26 -4.57
CA THR A 355 36.61 -2.16 -5.25
C THR A 355 36.05 -2.59 -6.60
N ASP A 356 36.69 -2.16 -7.67
CA ASP A 356 36.41 -2.67 -9.02
C ASP A 356 36.77 -4.17 -9.07
N ILE A 357 35.86 -4.99 -9.62
CA ILE A 357 36.04 -6.45 -9.69
C ILE A 357 36.44 -6.85 -11.10
N MET A 358 37.57 -7.50 -11.23
CA MET A 358 37.96 -8.18 -12.49
C MET A 358 37.22 -9.51 -12.58
N LEU A 359 36.25 -9.59 -13.46
CA LEU A 359 35.59 -10.85 -13.82
C LEU A 359 36.29 -11.46 -15.04
N PRO A 360 36.54 -12.79 -15.05
CA PRO A 360 37.34 -13.43 -16.10
C PRO A 360 36.68 -13.39 -17.48
N CYS A 361 35.39 -13.10 -17.56
CA CYS A 361 34.60 -12.98 -18.79
C CYS A 361 34.47 -11.54 -19.30
N LEU A 362 35.07 -10.55 -18.66
CA LEU A 362 34.95 -9.15 -19.06
C LEU A 362 36.32 -8.52 -19.33
N ALA A 363 36.38 -7.65 -20.33
CA ALA A 363 37.59 -6.93 -20.70
C ALA A 363 37.96 -5.82 -19.70
N GLU A 364 36.95 -5.22 -19.09
CA GLU A 364 37.12 -4.12 -18.14
C GLU A 364 36.62 -4.52 -16.74
N PRO A 365 37.19 -3.93 -15.69
CA PRO A 365 36.69 -4.15 -14.32
C PRO A 365 35.26 -3.78 -14.16
N VAL A 366 34.49 -4.59 -13.44
CA VAL A 366 33.10 -4.32 -13.07
C VAL A 366 33.08 -3.28 -11.96
N LYS A 367 32.53 -2.12 -12.27
CA LYS A 367 32.24 -1.09 -11.29
C LYS A 367 30.86 -1.34 -10.71
N ARG A 368 30.82 -1.80 -9.48
CA ARG A 368 29.54 -1.96 -8.77
C ARG A 368 29.21 -0.69 -8.01
N ARG A 369 27.98 -0.21 -8.13
CA ARG A 369 27.51 1.00 -7.47
C ARG A 369 26.16 0.71 -6.76
N LYS A 370 25.79 1.59 -5.87
CA LYS A 370 24.50 1.55 -5.19
C LYS A 370 23.44 2.36 -5.95
N LEU A 371 22.29 1.78 -6.12
CA LEU A 371 21.18 2.41 -6.85
C LEU A 371 20.68 3.66 -6.14
N ASN A 372 20.62 3.66 -4.79
CA ASN A 372 20.21 4.82 -3.99
C ASN A 372 21.09 6.07 -4.22
N GLN A 373 22.36 5.89 -4.57
CA GLN A 373 23.27 6.99 -4.93
C GLN A 373 23.02 7.53 -6.34
N MET A 374 22.32 6.80 -7.19
CA MET A 374 22.09 7.11 -8.59
C MET A 374 20.66 7.51 -8.91
N LEU A 375 19.70 6.99 -8.17
CA LEU A 375 18.31 7.41 -8.31
C LEU A 375 18.27 8.90 -8.01
N PRO A 376 17.66 9.72 -8.89
CA PRO A 376 17.43 11.09 -8.53
C PRO A 376 16.55 11.05 -7.28
N PHE A 377 17.12 11.38 -6.11
CA PHE A 377 16.31 11.79 -4.99
C PHE A 377 15.40 12.87 -5.56
N ILE A 378 14.11 12.71 -5.43
CA ILE A 378 13.21 13.85 -5.58
C ILE A 378 13.65 14.74 -4.43
N CYS A 379 14.59 15.65 -4.74
CA CYS A 379 14.93 16.70 -3.80
C CYS A 379 13.62 17.31 -3.34
N GLU A 380 13.22 17.05 -2.09
CA GLU A 380 12.76 18.02 -1.11
C GLU A 380 11.82 19.16 -1.55
N ALA A 381 11.40 19.24 -2.81
CA ALA A 381 10.66 20.41 -3.28
C ALA A 381 9.13 20.24 -3.26
N SER A 382 8.55 19.08 -2.94
CA SER A 382 7.08 18.96 -3.04
C SER A 382 6.36 18.17 -1.95
N GLY A 383 7.01 17.34 -1.16
CA GLY A 383 6.32 16.48 -0.18
C GLY A 383 6.70 16.76 1.27
N ASP A 384 7.98 16.82 1.57
CA ASP A 384 8.46 16.93 2.96
C ASP A 384 8.11 18.28 3.60
N GLY A 385 8.19 19.38 2.89
CA GLY A 385 7.81 20.69 3.43
C GLY A 385 6.31 20.79 3.75
N ILE A 386 5.46 20.10 3.01
CA ILE A 386 4.01 20.06 3.27
C ILE A 386 3.73 19.13 4.45
N ARG A 387 4.34 17.95 4.46
CA ARG A 387 4.23 16.97 5.56
C ARG A 387 4.75 17.57 6.86
N GLU A 388 5.93 18.17 6.85
CA GLU A 388 6.50 18.86 8.01
C GLU A 388 5.63 20.03 8.48
N SER A 389 5.03 20.78 7.56
CA SER A 389 4.10 21.88 7.89
C SER A 389 2.80 21.36 8.51
N ILE A 390 2.29 20.22 8.02
CA ILE A 390 1.10 19.57 8.57
C ILE A 390 1.42 18.97 9.95
N GLU A 391 2.53 18.25 10.10
CA GLU A 391 2.97 17.68 11.39
C GLU A 391 3.19 18.77 12.44
N ARG A 392 3.86 19.88 12.08
CA ARG A 392 4.00 21.03 12.98
C ARG A 392 2.66 21.66 13.36
N TYR A 393 1.71 21.73 12.43
CA TYR A 393 0.37 22.21 12.75
C TYR A 393 -0.32 21.31 13.79
N TYR A 394 -0.26 19.98 13.62
CA TYR A 394 -0.82 19.03 14.57
C TYR A 394 -0.13 19.12 15.94
N ASP A 395 1.17 19.23 15.99
CA ASP A 395 1.94 19.40 17.23
C ASP A 395 1.53 20.68 17.97
N ILE A 396 1.41 21.79 17.25
CA ILE A 396 1.01 23.07 17.83
C ILE A 396 -0.47 23.05 18.24
N ALA A 397 -1.34 22.52 17.40
CA ALA A 397 -2.78 22.41 17.68
C ALA A 397 -3.08 21.50 18.86
N SER A 398 -2.29 20.43 19.05
CA SER A 398 -2.41 19.52 20.20
C SER A 398 -2.01 20.18 21.54
N CYS A 399 -1.09 21.15 21.51
CA CYS A 399 -0.58 21.82 22.69
C CYS A 399 -1.30 23.14 23.04
N LEU A 400 -1.69 23.91 22.01
CA LEU A 400 -2.20 25.29 22.18
C LEU A 400 -3.66 25.46 21.73
N GLY A 401 -4.25 24.42 21.18
CA GLY A 401 -5.57 24.48 20.53
C GLY A 401 -5.51 24.91 19.06
N PRO A 402 -6.62 24.76 18.32
CA PRO A 402 -6.66 24.99 16.88
C PRO A 402 -6.46 26.48 16.54
N ASP A 403 -5.43 26.78 15.74
CA ASP A 403 -5.21 28.10 15.15
C ASP A 403 -5.76 28.12 13.71
N PHE A 404 -6.84 28.85 13.50
CA PHE A 404 -7.55 28.95 12.21
C PHE A 404 -6.74 29.63 11.11
N ASP A 405 -5.90 30.59 11.46
CA ASP A 405 -5.10 31.34 10.47
C ASP A 405 -3.92 30.48 10.01
N MET A 406 -3.34 29.70 10.92
CA MET A 406 -2.30 28.72 10.62
C MET A 406 -2.84 27.57 9.77
N ALA A 407 -4.02 27.02 10.12
CA ALA A 407 -4.70 25.99 9.31
C ALA A 407 -5.00 26.48 7.89
N ARG A 408 -5.43 27.72 7.76
CA ARG A 408 -5.69 28.36 6.47
C ARG A 408 -4.41 28.59 5.65
N ALA A 409 -3.30 28.91 6.31
CA ALA A 409 -2.00 29.07 5.68
C ALA A 409 -1.48 27.71 5.14
N VAL A 410 -1.56 26.64 5.95
CA VAL A 410 -1.20 25.28 5.56
C VAL A 410 -2.08 24.80 4.39
N ALA A 411 -3.39 24.97 4.46
CA ALA A 411 -4.31 24.62 3.38
C ALA A 411 -3.99 25.36 2.06
N ARG A 412 -3.61 26.63 2.11
CA ARG A 412 -3.19 27.39 0.93
C ARG A 412 -1.86 26.89 0.36
N GLN A 413 -0.94 26.44 1.21
CA GLN A 413 0.33 25.87 0.77
C GLN A 413 0.09 24.54 0.06
N VAL A 414 -0.75 23.66 0.62
CA VAL A 414 -1.15 22.38 0.02
C VAL A 414 -1.82 22.59 -1.34
N THR A 415 -2.79 23.50 -1.43
CA THR A 415 -3.49 23.77 -2.70
C THR A 415 -2.60 24.38 -3.79
N ARG A 416 -1.57 25.15 -3.45
CA ARG A 416 -0.58 25.67 -4.40
C ARG A 416 0.38 24.61 -4.92
N SER A 417 0.59 23.55 -4.16
CA SER A 417 1.52 22.47 -4.49
C SER A 417 0.87 21.35 -5.33
N ILE A 418 -0.46 21.37 -5.50
CA ILE A 418 -1.17 20.44 -6.37
C ILE A 418 -0.96 20.91 -7.83
N PRO A 419 -0.31 20.11 -8.70
CA PRO A 419 -0.19 20.45 -10.10
C PRO A 419 -1.59 20.60 -10.71
N THR A 420 -1.95 21.80 -11.14
CA THR A 420 -3.15 22.00 -11.95
C THR A 420 -2.93 21.26 -13.27
N MET A 421 -3.59 20.12 -13.43
CA MET A 421 -3.71 19.50 -14.75
C MET A 421 -4.48 20.47 -15.63
N SER A 422 -3.76 21.14 -16.51
CA SER A 422 -4.39 21.90 -17.60
C SER A 422 -4.98 20.90 -18.59
N TYR A 423 -6.24 20.56 -18.40
CA TYR A 423 -7.07 20.07 -19.48
C TYR A 423 -7.40 21.30 -20.34
N PHE A 424 -6.71 21.45 -21.49
CA PHE A 424 -7.21 22.23 -22.65
C PHE A 424 -6.12 22.24 -23.72
N SER A 425 -6.27 21.48 -24.77
CA SER A 425 -6.64 21.81 -26.17
C SER A 425 -6.39 20.59 -27.00
#